data_e823ab87ba9bf5e8ac50395b885c9b4d
#
_entry.id   e823ab87ba9bf5e8ac50395b885c9b4d
#
_cell.length_a   1.000
_cell.length_b   1.000
_cell.length_c   1.000
_cell.angle_alpha   90.00
_cell.angle_beta   90.00
_cell.angle_gamma   90.00
#
_symmetry.space_group_name_H-M   'P 1'
#
loop_
_entity.id
_entity.type
_entity.pdbx_description
1 polymer ?
#
loop_
_entity_poly.entity_id
_entity_poly.type
_entity_poly.pdbx_seq_one_letter_code
_entity_poly.pdbx_strand_id
1 'polypeptide(L)'
;MKKLLAIIAAALLLPLTAAAHGPSPQKVEKEVTIKAAPAKVWAMVKDFGNLQQWHPAIASTKLESKDGATFRLLTLKDGGTIYEKLKSSDDADMKLKYEIIEGVLPVGDYNATMTVKAGPGAGETTVTWMARFYRKYRLNPPIPPGQDDESAVKAVTGVFDGGLANLKKVLEGK
;
A
#
# COMPACT_ATOMS: atom_id res chain seq x y z
N MET A 1 -36.96 18.86 -67.42
CA MET A 1 -35.77 18.10 -67.03
C MET A 1 -35.35 18.57 -65.64
N LYS A 2 -35.78 17.89 -64.61
CA LYS A 2 -35.43 18.21 -63.17
C LYS A 2 -34.51 17.11 -62.68
N LYS A 3 -33.25 17.45 -62.45
CA LYS A 3 -32.24 16.53 -61.84
C LYS A 3 -32.41 16.53 -60.33
N LEU A 4 -32.87 15.41 -59.79
CA LEU A 4 -32.93 15.17 -58.34
C LEU A 4 -31.48 14.82 -57.84
N LEU A 5 -30.89 15.69 -57.04
CA LEU A 5 -29.68 15.37 -56.30
C LEU A 5 -30.06 14.64 -55.00
N ALA A 6 -29.72 13.36 -54.93
CA ALA A 6 -29.81 12.59 -53.72
C ALA A 6 -28.52 12.78 -52.90
N ILE A 7 -28.60 13.50 -51.78
CA ILE A 7 -27.51 13.63 -50.81
C ILE A 7 -27.59 12.40 -49.89
N ILE A 8 -26.63 11.46 -50.04
CA ILE A 8 -26.42 10.36 -49.15
C ILE A 8 -25.61 10.88 -47.98
N ALA A 9 -26.25 11.10 -46.83
CA ALA A 9 -25.58 11.36 -45.56
C ALA A 9 -25.05 10.04 -45.02
N ALA A 10 -23.76 9.76 -45.24
CA ALA A 10 -23.08 8.66 -44.61
C ALA A 10 -22.79 9.05 -43.13
N ALA A 11 -23.66 8.58 -42.22
CA ALA A 11 -23.38 8.67 -40.77
C ALA A 11 -22.17 7.78 -40.45
N LEU A 12 -21.05 8.37 -40.19
CA LEU A 12 -19.87 7.69 -39.61
C LEU A 12 -20.26 7.24 -38.18
N LEU A 13 -20.68 6.02 -38.04
CA LEU A 13 -20.71 5.33 -36.75
C LEU A 13 -19.28 4.98 -36.35
N LEU A 14 -18.62 5.90 -35.67
CA LEU A 14 -17.38 5.59 -34.98
C LEU A 14 -17.72 4.62 -33.84
N PRO A 15 -17.15 3.40 -33.82
CA PRO A 15 -17.30 2.56 -32.65
C PRO A 15 -16.64 3.27 -31.47
N LEU A 16 -17.45 3.68 -30.45
CA LEU A 16 -16.92 3.97 -29.14
C LEU A 16 -16.37 2.63 -28.61
N THR A 17 -15.10 2.37 -28.85
CA THR A 17 -14.40 1.35 -28.09
C THR A 17 -14.29 1.87 -26.64
N ALA A 18 -15.28 1.53 -25.83
CA ALA A 18 -15.13 1.60 -24.40
C ALA A 18 -13.97 0.67 -24.05
N ALA A 19 -12.78 1.24 -23.89
CA ALA A 19 -11.63 0.50 -23.43
C ALA A 19 -12.00 -0.03 -22.03
N ALA A 20 -12.29 -1.32 -21.97
CA ALA A 20 -12.59 -2.00 -20.72
C ALA A 20 -11.27 -2.11 -19.95
N HIS A 21 -10.96 -1.08 -19.15
CA HIS A 21 -9.78 -1.07 -18.32
C HIS A 21 -10.08 -1.83 -17.03
N GLY A 22 -9.55 -3.05 -16.94
CA GLY A 22 -9.39 -3.78 -15.70
C GLY A 22 -8.56 -2.94 -14.70
N PRO A 23 -8.35 -3.43 -13.46
CA PRO A 23 -7.53 -2.73 -12.47
C PRO A 23 -6.11 -2.55 -12.97
N SER A 24 -5.55 -1.35 -12.80
CA SER A 24 -4.16 -1.04 -13.15
C SER A 24 -3.23 -1.33 -11.98
N PRO A 25 -1.98 -1.81 -12.22
CA PRO A 25 -0.98 -1.94 -11.17
C PRO A 25 -0.68 -0.56 -10.56
N GLN A 26 -0.78 -0.47 -9.24
CA GLN A 26 -0.47 0.74 -8.48
C GLN A 26 0.84 0.57 -7.70
N LYS A 27 1.53 1.69 -7.46
CA LYS A 27 2.71 1.76 -6.59
C LYS A 27 2.57 2.99 -5.69
N VAL A 28 2.77 2.78 -4.40
CA VAL A 28 2.99 3.86 -3.42
C VAL A 28 4.36 3.66 -2.81
N GLU A 29 5.13 4.75 -2.69
CA GLU A 29 6.44 4.77 -2.06
C GLU A 29 6.57 6.06 -1.26
N LYS A 30 6.93 5.93 0.01
CA LYS A 30 7.14 7.03 0.95
C LYS A 30 8.41 6.80 1.73
N GLU A 31 9.05 7.89 2.13
CA GLU A 31 10.24 7.83 2.94
C GLU A 31 10.24 8.87 4.06
N VAL A 32 11.02 8.59 5.09
CA VAL A 32 11.26 9.52 6.20
C VAL A 32 12.70 9.40 6.68
N THR A 33 13.31 10.54 6.96
CA THR A 33 14.61 10.60 7.65
C THR A 33 14.39 10.78 9.15
N ILE A 34 15.03 9.91 9.95
CA ILE A 34 14.89 9.82 11.41
C ILE A 34 16.25 10.04 12.03
N LYS A 35 16.32 10.88 13.07
CA LYS A 35 17.54 11.13 13.87
C LYS A 35 17.76 10.00 14.89
N ALA A 36 18.11 8.83 14.39
CA ALA A 36 18.43 7.65 15.17
C ALA A 36 19.33 6.72 14.35
N ALA A 37 20.15 5.91 15.04
CA ALA A 37 21.03 4.95 14.38
C ALA A 37 20.22 3.86 13.62
N PRO A 38 20.70 3.40 12.45
CA PRO A 38 20.00 2.40 11.63
C PRO A 38 19.63 1.12 12.40
N ALA A 39 20.50 0.62 13.25
CA ALA A 39 20.21 -0.57 14.05
C ALA A 39 19.03 -0.38 15.01
N LYS A 40 18.89 0.81 15.62
CA LYS A 40 17.74 1.13 16.49
C LYS A 40 16.44 1.22 15.71
N VAL A 41 16.47 1.84 14.54
CA VAL A 41 15.30 1.96 13.64
C VAL A 41 14.90 0.58 13.13
N TRP A 42 15.88 -0.21 12.69
CA TRP A 42 15.64 -1.56 12.19
C TRP A 42 15.05 -2.49 13.26
N ALA A 43 15.55 -2.44 14.49
CA ALA A 43 14.99 -3.22 15.59
C ALA A 43 13.48 -2.98 15.78
N MET A 44 13.00 -1.75 15.57
CA MET A 44 11.58 -1.41 15.66
C MET A 44 10.81 -1.84 14.41
N VAL A 45 11.35 -1.60 13.21
CA VAL A 45 10.69 -1.91 11.94
C VAL A 45 10.55 -3.42 11.73
N LYS A 46 11.58 -4.21 12.08
CA LYS A 46 11.57 -5.66 11.89
C LYS A 46 10.65 -6.43 12.85
N ASP A 47 10.25 -5.80 13.95
CA ASP A 47 9.35 -6.43 14.93
C ASP A 47 7.92 -6.54 14.38
N PHE A 48 7.71 -7.62 13.62
CA PHE A 48 6.46 -7.88 12.92
C PHE A 48 5.26 -8.04 13.85
N GLY A 49 5.50 -8.35 15.12
CA GLY A 49 4.48 -8.55 16.16
C GLY A 49 4.05 -7.27 16.88
N ASN A 50 4.72 -6.15 16.68
CA ASN A 50 4.54 -4.95 17.51
C ASN A 50 4.27 -3.66 16.71
N LEU A 51 3.58 -3.77 15.57
CA LEU A 51 3.26 -2.61 14.73
C LEU A 51 2.53 -1.49 15.50
N GLN A 52 1.71 -1.84 16.49
CA GLN A 52 0.99 -0.90 17.37
C GLN A 52 1.92 0.03 18.17
N GLN A 53 3.20 -0.33 18.34
CA GLN A 53 4.14 0.53 19.06
C GLN A 53 4.47 1.82 18.31
N TRP A 54 4.34 1.81 16.99
CA TRP A 54 4.68 2.97 16.20
C TRP A 54 3.65 3.36 15.13
N HIS A 55 2.73 2.48 14.74
CA HIS A 55 1.70 2.84 13.75
C HIS A 55 0.43 3.35 14.44
N PRO A 56 0.03 4.62 14.26
CA PRO A 56 -1.00 5.26 15.07
C PRO A 56 -2.41 4.69 14.84
N ALA A 57 -2.68 4.07 13.70
CA ALA A 57 -3.98 3.48 13.38
C ALA A 57 -4.15 2.06 13.98
N ILE A 58 -3.09 1.43 14.48
CA ILE A 58 -3.15 0.04 14.98
C ILE A 58 -3.47 0.04 16.47
N ALA A 59 -4.50 -0.70 16.85
CA ALA A 59 -4.87 -0.93 18.24
C ALA A 59 -4.11 -2.12 18.82
N SER A 60 -3.97 -3.22 18.06
CA SER A 60 -3.26 -4.42 18.49
C SER A 60 -2.73 -5.23 17.32
N THR A 61 -1.69 -6.03 17.59
CA THR A 61 -1.11 -7.00 16.65
C THR A 61 -1.07 -8.36 17.33
N LYS A 62 -1.57 -9.40 16.66
CA LYS A 62 -1.49 -10.78 17.11
C LYS A 62 -0.72 -11.61 16.09
N LEU A 63 0.40 -12.21 16.50
CA LEU A 63 1.17 -13.12 15.66
C LEU A 63 0.50 -14.50 15.62
N GLU A 64 0.65 -15.15 14.47
CA GLU A 64 0.24 -16.53 14.24
C GLU A 64 1.34 -17.23 13.41
N SER A 65 1.64 -18.49 13.76
CA SER A 65 2.50 -19.36 12.95
C SER A 65 1.64 -20.47 12.35
N LYS A 66 1.63 -20.58 11.03
CA LYS A 66 0.85 -21.59 10.30
C LYS A 66 1.66 -22.11 9.13
N ASP A 67 1.78 -23.44 9.02
CA ASP A 67 2.49 -24.13 7.93
C ASP A 67 3.93 -23.61 7.71
N GLY A 68 4.64 -23.28 8.82
CA GLY A 68 5.99 -22.77 8.80
C GLY A 68 6.12 -21.30 8.37
N ALA A 69 5.00 -20.61 8.09
CA ALA A 69 4.96 -19.19 7.79
C ALA A 69 4.46 -18.36 8.98
N THR A 70 4.94 -17.13 9.07
CA THR A 70 4.53 -16.16 10.10
C THR A 70 3.48 -15.22 9.52
N PHE A 71 2.41 -15.06 10.25
CA PHE A 71 1.32 -14.15 9.96
C PHE A 71 1.11 -13.18 11.11
N ARG A 72 0.46 -12.05 10.84
CA ARG A 72 -0.08 -11.16 11.88
C ARG A 72 -1.50 -10.74 11.55
N LEU A 73 -2.34 -10.70 12.56
CA LEU A 73 -3.64 -10.05 12.53
C LEU A 73 -3.51 -8.68 13.19
N LEU A 74 -3.72 -7.65 12.42
CA LEU A 74 -3.81 -6.27 12.88
C LEU A 74 -5.26 -5.94 13.17
N THR A 75 -5.52 -5.35 14.35
CA THR A 75 -6.81 -4.72 14.66
C THR A 75 -6.60 -3.22 14.61
N LEU A 76 -7.40 -2.53 13.81
CA LEU A 76 -7.37 -1.08 13.69
C LEU A 76 -8.17 -0.43 14.83
N LYS A 77 -7.86 0.80 15.16
CA LYS A 77 -8.59 1.57 16.20
C LYS A 77 -10.05 1.84 15.84
N ASP A 78 -10.39 1.83 14.56
CA ASP A 78 -11.77 1.93 14.06
C ASP A 78 -12.52 0.59 14.03
N GLY A 79 -11.89 -0.51 14.46
CA GLY A 79 -12.46 -1.86 14.52
C GLY A 79 -12.22 -2.71 13.28
N GLY A 80 -11.64 -2.19 12.22
CA GLY A 80 -11.26 -2.97 11.04
C GLY A 80 -10.10 -3.92 11.32
N THR A 81 -9.92 -4.92 10.46
CA THR A 81 -8.80 -5.87 10.57
C THR A 81 -8.04 -5.99 9.26
N ILE A 82 -6.74 -6.33 9.38
CA ILE A 82 -5.87 -6.66 8.26
C ILE A 82 -5.07 -7.90 8.63
N TYR A 83 -5.11 -8.93 7.79
CA TYR A 83 -4.35 -10.16 7.95
C TYR A 83 -3.19 -10.17 6.97
N GLU A 84 -1.98 -10.26 7.49
CA GLU A 84 -0.75 -10.15 6.71
C GLU A 84 0.15 -11.36 6.91
N LYS A 85 0.93 -11.68 5.88
CA LYS A 85 1.93 -12.73 5.89
C LYS A 85 3.32 -12.13 5.74
N LEU A 86 4.23 -12.49 6.62
CA LEU A 86 5.65 -12.17 6.51
C LEU A 86 6.24 -12.98 5.34
N LYS A 87 6.87 -12.32 4.39
CA LYS A 87 7.57 -12.95 3.26
C LYS A 87 9.05 -13.13 3.54
N SER A 88 9.70 -12.10 4.10
CA SER A 88 11.09 -12.16 4.54
C SER A 88 11.43 -11.02 5.50
N SER A 89 12.36 -11.29 6.40
CA SER A 89 13.06 -10.29 7.21
C SER A 89 14.55 -10.55 7.09
N ASP A 90 15.29 -9.58 6.55
CA ASP A 90 16.71 -9.67 6.26
C ASP A 90 17.45 -8.64 7.10
N ASP A 91 18.24 -9.13 8.08
CA ASP A 91 19.00 -8.26 8.99
C ASP A 91 20.22 -7.64 8.31
N ALA A 92 20.82 -8.29 7.29
CA ALA A 92 21.99 -7.76 6.61
C ALA A 92 21.62 -6.57 5.71
N ASP A 93 20.51 -6.71 4.98
CA ASP A 93 19.96 -5.65 4.12
C ASP A 93 19.02 -4.70 4.86
N MET A 94 18.70 -4.95 6.14
CA MET A 94 17.67 -4.26 6.93
C MET A 94 16.38 -4.08 6.13
N LYS A 95 15.85 -5.18 5.62
CA LYS A 95 14.72 -5.22 4.69
C LYS A 95 13.63 -6.17 5.16
N LEU A 96 12.42 -5.67 5.32
CA LEU A 96 11.21 -6.42 5.66
C LEU A 96 10.28 -6.48 4.46
N LYS A 97 9.79 -7.69 4.11
CA LYS A 97 8.78 -7.89 3.06
C LYS A 97 7.58 -8.64 3.61
N TYR A 98 6.40 -8.19 3.25
CA TYR A 98 5.14 -8.82 3.64
C TYR A 98 4.05 -8.60 2.59
N GLU A 99 2.97 -9.35 2.71
CA GLU A 99 1.80 -9.24 1.85
C GLU A 99 0.51 -9.18 2.68
N ILE A 100 -0.50 -8.48 2.18
CA ILE A 100 -1.87 -8.54 2.74
C ILE A 100 -2.58 -9.72 2.11
N ILE A 101 -3.07 -10.62 2.94
CA ILE A 101 -3.92 -11.76 2.54
C ILE A 101 -5.37 -11.32 2.42
N GLU A 102 -5.85 -10.61 3.45
CA GLU A 102 -7.20 -10.05 3.49
C GLU A 102 -7.27 -8.84 4.42
N GLY A 103 -8.29 -8.02 4.30
CA GLY A 103 -8.47 -6.87 5.17
C GLY A 103 -9.44 -5.83 4.65
N VAL A 104 -9.56 -4.75 5.44
CA VAL A 104 -10.47 -3.63 5.15
C VAL A 104 -9.92 -2.66 4.12
N LEU A 105 -8.62 -2.66 3.83
CA LEU A 105 -8.07 -1.78 2.80
C LEU A 105 -8.62 -2.15 1.42
N PRO A 106 -8.90 -1.16 0.55
CA PRO A 106 -9.46 -1.37 -0.78
C PRO A 106 -8.41 -1.85 -1.79
N VAL A 107 -7.54 -2.79 -1.38
CA VAL A 107 -6.43 -3.31 -2.18
C VAL A 107 -6.53 -4.82 -2.40
N GLY A 108 -5.88 -5.29 -3.45
CA GLY A 108 -5.68 -6.71 -3.73
C GLY A 108 -4.27 -6.95 -4.28
N ASP A 109 -3.74 -8.17 -4.13
CA ASP A 109 -2.37 -8.55 -4.50
C ASP A 109 -1.33 -7.58 -3.93
N TYR A 110 -1.56 -7.14 -2.69
CA TYR A 110 -0.72 -6.16 -2.03
C TYR A 110 0.57 -6.80 -1.54
N ASN A 111 1.69 -6.24 -1.98
CA ASN A 111 3.02 -6.63 -1.54
C ASN A 111 3.80 -5.39 -1.12
N ALA A 112 4.33 -5.39 0.10
CA ALA A 112 5.08 -4.28 0.64
C ALA A 112 6.52 -4.64 0.99
N THR A 113 7.36 -3.61 0.95
CA THR A 113 8.75 -3.68 1.39
C THR A 113 9.04 -2.45 2.25
N MET A 114 9.61 -2.66 3.42
CA MET A 114 10.26 -1.63 4.21
C MET A 114 11.77 -1.82 4.16
N THR A 115 12.51 -0.73 3.96
CA THR A 115 13.97 -0.75 3.91
C THR A 115 14.52 0.33 4.82
N VAL A 116 15.51 0.00 5.62
CA VAL A 116 16.19 0.91 6.52
C VAL A 116 17.64 1.08 6.04
N LYS A 117 18.08 2.33 5.82
CA LYS A 117 19.43 2.67 5.35
C LYS A 117 20.00 3.83 6.14
N ALA A 118 21.33 4.00 6.11
CA ALA A 118 21.96 5.21 6.60
C ALA A 118 21.34 6.43 5.91
N GLY A 119 21.02 7.46 6.67
CA GLY A 119 20.48 8.73 6.19
C GLY A 119 21.58 9.66 5.67
N PRO A 120 21.20 10.86 5.22
CA PRO A 120 22.14 11.83 4.64
C PRO A 120 23.11 12.42 5.69
N GLY A 121 22.70 12.49 6.95
CA GLY A 121 23.51 13.04 8.05
C GLY A 121 24.06 11.97 8.98
N ALA A 122 25.11 12.31 9.73
CA ALA A 122 25.67 11.42 10.75
C ALA A 122 24.61 11.12 11.83
N GLY A 123 24.39 9.84 12.12
CA GLY A 123 23.38 9.41 13.09
C GLY A 123 21.95 9.48 12.60
N GLU A 124 21.73 9.73 11.31
CA GLU A 124 20.43 9.70 10.67
C GLU A 124 20.17 8.40 9.91
N THR A 125 18.91 8.07 9.76
CA THR A 125 18.45 6.87 9.07
C THR A 125 17.31 7.24 8.14
N THR A 126 17.34 6.74 6.91
CA THR A 126 16.20 6.81 5.98
C THR A 126 15.43 5.49 6.00
N VAL A 127 14.13 5.57 6.25
CA VAL A 127 13.20 4.47 6.13
C VAL A 127 12.35 4.70 4.89
N THR A 128 12.39 3.75 3.96
CA THR A 128 11.53 3.74 2.77
C THR A 128 10.47 2.66 2.93
N TRP A 129 9.22 3.01 2.72
CA TRP A 129 8.09 2.08 2.70
C TRP A 129 7.44 2.09 1.33
N MET A 130 7.46 0.96 0.64
CA MET A 130 6.94 0.81 -0.72
C MET A 130 5.95 -0.34 -0.78
N ALA A 131 4.86 -0.15 -1.52
CA ALA A 131 3.95 -1.23 -1.88
C ALA A 131 3.58 -1.21 -3.36
N ARG A 132 3.29 -2.40 -3.88
CA ARG A 132 2.67 -2.64 -5.17
C ARG A 132 1.38 -3.40 -4.93
N PHE A 133 0.31 -2.99 -5.61
CA PHE A 133 -1.01 -3.55 -5.41
C PHE A 133 -1.92 -3.21 -6.60
N TYR A 134 -3.13 -3.76 -6.57
CA TYR A 134 -4.25 -3.35 -7.40
C TYR A 134 -5.38 -2.84 -6.50
N ARG A 135 -6.36 -2.14 -7.06
CA ARG A 135 -7.64 -1.93 -6.36
C ARG A 135 -8.31 -3.27 -6.05
N LYS A 136 -9.11 -3.33 -4.97
CA LYS A 136 -9.81 -4.55 -4.55
C LYS A 136 -10.85 -4.99 -5.58
N TYR A 137 -11.60 -4.05 -6.16
CA TYR A 137 -12.60 -4.35 -7.17
C TYR A 137 -11.94 -4.68 -8.51
N ARG A 138 -12.10 -5.91 -8.99
CA ARG A 138 -11.37 -6.45 -10.15
C ARG A 138 -12.15 -6.36 -11.46
N LEU A 139 -13.44 -6.05 -11.41
CA LEU A 139 -14.28 -6.01 -12.58
C LEU A 139 -14.19 -4.66 -13.29
N ASN A 140 -14.74 -4.62 -14.51
CA ASN A 140 -14.89 -3.40 -15.28
C ASN A 140 -15.97 -2.47 -14.65
N PRO A 141 -15.99 -1.18 -15.05
CA PRO A 141 -17.02 -0.25 -14.60
C PRO A 141 -18.46 -0.78 -14.82
N PRO A 142 -19.41 -0.40 -13.95
CA PRO A 142 -19.26 0.62 -12.90
C PRO A 142 -18.54 0.12 -11.66
N ILE A 143 -17.57 0.92 -11.18
CA ILE A 143 -16.80 0.61 -9.98
C ILE A 143 -17.54 1.13 -8.75
N PRO A 144 -17.78 0.33 -7.71
CA PRO A 144 -18.38 0.79 -6.46
C PRO A 144 -17.58 1.93 -5.83
N PRO A 145 -18.22 2.92 -5.17
CA PRO A 145 -17.55 4.01 -4.49
C PRO A 145 -16.48 3.49 -3.50
N GLY A 146 -15.30 4.12 -3.52
CA GLY A 146 -14.19 3.75 -2.64
C GLY A 146 -13.42 2.49 -3.03
N GLN A 147 -13.73 1.87 -4.17
CA GLN A 147 -13.05 0.65 -4.66
C GLN A 147 -12.27 0.87 -5.97
N ASP A 148 -12.12 2.12 -6.39
CA ASP A 148 -11.33 2.53 -7.56
C ASP A 148 -9.82 2.63 -7.24
N ASP A 149 -9.02 2.83 -8.29
CA ASP A 149 -7.56 2.92 -8.17
C ASP A 149 -7.14 4.13 -7.32
N GLU A 150 -7.82 5.27 -7.43
CA GLU A 150 -7.53 6.48 -6.64
C GLU A 150 -7.80 6.25 -5.15
N SER A 151 -8.93 5.64 -4.80
CA SER A 151 -9.27 5.28 -3.41
C SER A 151 -8.25 4.31 -2.82
N ALA A 152 -7.79 3.32 -3.60
CA ALA A 152 -6.76 2.39 -3.16
C ALA A 152 -5.42 3.09 -2.90
N VAL A 153 -4.98 3.95 -3.81
CA VAL A 153 -3.75 4.74 -3.66
C VAL A 153 -3.84 5.68 -2.46
N LYS A 154 -4.97 6.38 -2.28
CA LYS A 154 -5.20 7.29 -1.15
C LYS A 154 -5.16 6.56 0.19
N ALA A 155 -5.79 5.39 0.29
CA ALA A 155 -5.80 4.59 1.51
C ALA A 155 -4.38 4.13 1.88
N VAL A 156 -3.61 3.57 0.93
CA VAL A 156 -2.22 3.13 1.18
C VAL A 156 -1.32 4.31 1.52
N THR A 157 -1.47 5.45 0.83
CA THR A 157 -0.73 6.68 1.11
C THR A 157 -0.97 7.15 2.54
N GLY A 158 -2.23 7.19 3.01
CA GLY A 158 -2.57 7.59 4.37
C GLY A 158 -1.98 6.67 5.43
N VAL A 159 -1.97 5.35 5.19
CA VAL A 159 -1.29 4.37 6.05
C VAL A 159 0.20 4.67 6.15
N PHE A 160 0.88 4.88 5.03
CA PHE A 160 2.32 5.12 5.03
C PHE A 160 2.71 6.44 5.66
N ASP A 161 2.02 7.52 5.29
CA ASP A 161 2.29 8.86 5.83
C ASP A 161 2.09 8.90 7.36
N GLY A 162 0.98 8.34 7.85
CA GLY A 162 0.68 8.27 9.28
C GLY A 162 1.67 7.39 10.05
N GLY A 163 1.99 6.23 9.49
CA GLY A 163 2.95 5.29 10.09
C GLY A 163 4.36 5.86 10.17
N LEU A 164 4.91 6.34 9.05
CA LEU A 164 6.27 6.89 9.00
C LEU A 164 6.42 8.15 9.86
N ALA A 165 5.43 9.04 9.86
CA ALA A 165 5.45 10.22 10.70
C ALA A 165 5.51 9.87 12.20
N ASN A 166 4.73 8.87 12.64
CA ASN A 166 4.72 8.46 14.04
C ASN A 166 5.96 7.61 14.39
N LEU A 167 6.46 6.76 13.48
CA LEU A 167 7.74 6.06 13.67
C LEU A 167 8.87 7.04 13.99
N LYS A 168 8.93 8.15 13.24
CA LYS A 168 9.89 9.23 13.50
C LYS A 168 9.72 9.83 14.88
N LYS A 169 8.49 10.18 15.28
CA LYS A 169 8.21 10.75 16.62
C LYS A 169 8.66 9.81 17.74
N VAL A 170 8.30 8.53 17.66
CA VAL A 170 8.64 7.53 18.68
C VAL A 170 10.14 7.36 18.81
N LEU A 171 10.87 7.30 17.70
CA LEU A 171 12.33 7.07 17.71
C LEU A 171 13.12 8.32 18.11
N GLU A 172 12.62 9.52 17.82
CA GLU A 172 13.24 10.80 18.21
C GLU A 172 12.82 11.27 19.60
N GLY A 173 11.88 10.58 20.28
CA GLY A 173 11.43 10.92 21.63
C GLY A 173 10.56 12.18 21.69
N LYS A 174 9.73 12.42 20.68
CA LYS A 174 8.86 13.60 20.56
C LYS A 174 7.39 13.24 20.72
#